data_9a33dbb20230e4d05f5769ad9237e880
#
_entry.id   9a33dbb20230e4d05f5769ad9237e880
#
_cell.length_a   1.000
_cell.length_b   1.000
_cell.length_c   1.000
_cell.angle_alpha   90.00
_cell.angle_beta   90.00
_cell.angle_gamma   90.00
#
_symmetry.space_group_name_H-M   'P 1'
#
loop_
_entity.id
_entity.type
_entity.pdbx_description
1 polymer ?
#
loop_
_entity_poly.entity_id
_entity_poly.type
_entity_poly.pdbx_seq_one_letter_code
_entity_poly.pdbx_strand_id
1 'polypeptide(L)'
;MLHSAPAIQELEEWREEFAKTRTEPVPHFDPADAGSAARVLFLLDSPGAETVSAEGPGFVSVDNPDQAAERCWTERNDAELHDGILLWNTVPFFLDGAEPTPVQTIAGVKALKSVLGLLPRLEVVVLCGTFTKNQWAKHMGAFSRPTVIKAPSPGSRGMISKKNQEDFRQAVRRAKRLVG
;
A
#
# COMPACT_ATOMS: atom_id res chain seq x y z
N MET A 1 12.86 15.41 10.14
CA MET A 1 13.40 14.21 10.82
C MET A 1 12.71 12.89 10.39
N LEU A 2 12.12 12.84 9.18
CA LEU A 2 11.47 11.62 8.66
C LEU A 2 12.47 10.60 8.08
N HIS A 3 13.74 10.98 7.89
CA HIS A 3 14.76 10.16 7.23
C HIS A 3 15.62 9.29 8.16
N SER A 4 15.25 9.14 9.43
CA SER A 4 16.15 8.53 10.40
C SER A 4 15.87 7.06 10.77
N ALA A 5 14.83 6.43 10.23
CA ALA A 5 14.60 5.00 10.41
C ALA A 5 15.39 4.22 9.34
N PRO A 6 16.39 3.40 9.68
CA PRO A 6 17.22 2.70 8.69
C PRO A 6 16.40 1.84 7.71
N ALA A 7 15.29 1.28 8.16
CA ALA A 7 14.42 0.45 7.33
C ALA A 7 13.64 1.23 6.25
N ILE A 8 13.49 2.55 6.41
CA ILE A 8 12.77 3.42 5.46
C ILE A 8 13.74 4.07 4.46
N GLN A 9 15.02 4.15 4.78
CA GLN A 9 15.99 4.95 4.03
C GLN A 9 16.05 4.56 2.55
N GLU A 10 16.23 3.29 2.20
CA GLU A 10 16.30 2.84 0.80
C GLU A 10 15.01 3.12 0.03
N LEU A 11 13.86 2.96 0.69
CA LEU A 11 12.55 3.25 0.09
C LEU A 11 12.39 4.75 -0.16
N GLU A 12 12.82 5.62 0.76
CA GLU A 12 12.77 7.06 0.59
C GLU A 12 13.76 7.56 -0.47
N GLU A 13 14.96 7.01 -0.55
CA GLU A 13 15.91 7.30 -1.61
C GLU A 13 15.32 6.95 -2.99
N TRP A 14 14.72 5.77 -3.11
CA TRP A 14 13.98 5.39 -4.32
C TRP A 14 12.84 6.36 -4.62
N ARG A 15 12.03 6.71 -3.60
CA ARG A 15 10.90 7.64 -3.76
C ARG A 15 11.36 9.01 -4.28
N GLU A 16 12.45 9.55 -3.73
CA GLU A 16 13.01 10.84 -4.14
C GLU A 16 13.44 10.81 -5.61
N GLU A 17 14.13 9.77 -6.03
CA GLU A 17 14.52 9.62 -7.45
C GLU A 17 13.30 9.44 -8.36
N PHE A 18 12.33 8.64 -7.94
CA PHE A 18 11.09 8.46 -8.70
C PHE A 18 10.29 9.77 -8.81
N ALA A 19 10.17 10.53 -7.73
CA ALA A 19 9.45 11.80 -7.69
C ALA A 19 10.04 12.83 -8.68
N LYS A 20 11.34 12.84 -8.92
CA LYS A 20 11.99 13.71 -9.93
C LYS A 20 11.51 13.41 -11.36
N THR A 21 10.99 12.23 -11.61
CA THR A 21 10.47 11.82 -12.93
C THR A 21 8.99 12.14 -13.11
N ARG A 22 8.33 12.70 -12.09
CA ARG A 22 6.88 12.93 -12.06
C ARG A 22 6.55 14.40 -11.86
N THR A 23 5.43 14.81 -12.45
CA THR A 23 4.78 16.10 -12.13
C THR A 23 3.76 15.95 -11.02
N GLU A 24 3.18 14.75 -10.86
CA GLU A 24 2.24 14.44 -9.80
C GLU A 24 2.99 14.23 -8.47
N PRO A 25 2.40 14.69 -7.34
CA PRO A 25 3.00 14.47 -6.02
C PRO A 25 3.14 12.98 -5.69
N VAL A 26 4.30 12.60 -5.18
CA VAL A 26 4.58 11.25 -4.68
C VAL A 26 4.69 11.30 -3.15
N PRO A 27 3.77 10.69 -2.40
CA PRO A 27 3.81 10.71 -0.94
C PRO A 27 5.02 9.94 -0.40
N HIS A 28 5.40 10.25 0.83
CA HIS A 28 6.42 9.53 1.57
C HIS A 28 5.91 8.18 2.08
N PHE A 29 6.83 7.28 2.36
CA PHE A 29 6.53 6.09 3.15
C PHE A 29 6.34 6.48 4.61
N ASP A 30 5.47 5.74 5.33
CA ASP A 30 5.27 5.96 6.75
C ASP A 30 6.53 5.53 7.53
N PRO A 31 7.16 6.43 8.28
CA PRO A 31 8.33 6.09 9.09
C PRO A 31 8.02 5.13 10.25
N ALA A 32 6.74 4.98 10.60
CA ALA A 32 6.27 4.03 11.61
C ALA A 32 6.08 2.61 11.05
N ASP A 33 6.01 2.45 9.72
CA ASP A 33 5.93 1.15 9.07
C ASP A 33 7.30 0.43 9.05
N ALA A 34 7.26 -0.86 8.72
CA ALA A 34 8.45 -1.72 8.76
C ALA A 34 9.48 -1.43 7.65
N GLY A 35 9.15 -0.60 6.66
CA GLY A 35 10.04 -0.28 5.57
C GLY A 35 10.54 -1.51 4.82
N SER A 36 11.85 -1.60 4.55
CA SER A 36 12.47 -2.75 3.87
C SER A 36 12.44 -4.06 4.68
N ALA A 37 12.12 -3.99 5.97
CA ALA A 37 11.92 -5.16 6.82
C ALA A 37 10.49 -5.73 6.75
N ALA A 38 9.61 -5.15 5.93
CA ALA A 38 8.21 -5.57 5.81
C ALA A 38 8.09 -7.04 5.36
N ARG A 39 7.21 -7.76 6.06
CA ARG A 39 6.79 -9.12 5.74
C ARG A 39 5.41 -9.15 5.09
N VAL A 40 4.60 -8.13 5.34
CA VAL A 40 3.26 -7.94 4.78
C VAL A 40 3.18 -6.58 4.09
N LEU A 41 2.78 -6.58 2.83
CA LEU A 41 2.46 -5.37 2.07
C LEU A 41 0.95 -5.27 1.87
N PHE A 42 0.33 -4.20 2.39
CA PHE A 42 -1.02 -3.81 2.00
C PHE A 42 -0.93 -2.89 0.80
N LEU A 43 -1.44 -3.34 -0.34
CA LEU A 43 -1.36 -2.62 -1.60
C LEU A 43 -2.73 -2.05 -1.97
N LEU A 44 -2.80 -0.72 -2.02
CA LEU A 44 -3.98 0.06 -2.39
C LEU A 44 -3.88 0.54 -3.85
N ASP A 45 -4.90 1.22 -4.36
CA ASP A 45 -4.95 1.70 -5.74
C ASP A 45 -4.01 2.89 -5.96
N SER A 46 -4.33 4.04 -5.38
CA SER A 46 -3.56 5.30 -5.48
C SER A 46 -3.69 6.12 -4.20
N PRO A 47 -2.77 7.09 -3.96
CA PRO A 47 -2.82 7.94 -2.79
C PRO A 47 -4.10 8.80 -2.74
N GLY A 48 -4.68 8.93 -1.55
CA GLY A 48 -5.75 9.90 -1.29
C GLY A 48 -5.20 11.32 -1.09
N ALA A 49 -6.10 12.31 -1.07
CA ALA A 49 -5.75 13.73 -0.89
C ALA A 49 -4.97 13.99 0.41
N GLU A 50 -5.30 13.26 1.48
CA GLU A 50 -4.67 13.39 2.79
C GLU A 50 -3.17 13.05 2.79
N THR A 51 -2.71 12.24 1.82
CA THR A 51 -1.31 11.83 1.74
C THR A 51 -0.39 12.89 1.11
N VAL A 52 -0.95 13.89 0.42
CA VAL A 52 -0.18 14.87 -0.38
C VAL A 52 -0.55 16.32 -0.08
N SER A 53 -1.58 16.58 0.74
CA SER A 53 -1.99 17.94 1.09
C SER A 53 -0.94 18.63 1.98
N ALA A 54 -0.86 19.96 1.88
CA ALA A 54 0.01 20.75 2.76
C ALA A 54 -0.41 20.65 4.25
N GLU A 55 -1.65 20.28 4.50
CA GLU A 55 -2.23 20.08 5.83
C GLU A 55 -2.21 18.62 6.30
N GLY A 56 -1.91 17.69 5.41
CA GLY A 56 -1.82 16.26 5.69
C GLY A 56 -0.42 15.82 6.08
N PRO A 57 -0.26 14.56 6.52
CA PRO A 57 1.02 14.01 6.98
C PRO A 57 2.07 13.87 5.86
N GLY A 58 1.66 13.92 4.59
CA GLY A 58 2.56 13.78 3.44
C GLY A 58 3.06 12.35 3.18
N PHE A 59 2.51 11.34 3.86
CA PHE A 59 2.88 9.94 3.71
C PHE A 59 1.68 9.00 3.71
N VAL A 60 1.86 7.81 3.14
CA VAL A 60 0.84 6.75 3.10
C VAL A 60 0.86 6.04 4.45
N SER A 61 -0.13 6.29 5.27
CA SER A 61 -0.21 5.79 6.65
C SER A 61 -1.61 5.36 7.05
N VAL A 62 -1.67 4.42 7.99
CA VAL A 62 -2.92 4.07 8.69
C VAL A 62 -3.37 5.15 9.67
N ASP A 63 -2.51 6.10 9.99
CA ASP A 63 -2.82 7.24 10.87
C ASP A 63 -3.44 8.42 10.11
N ASN A 64 -3.60 8.30 8.78
CA ASN A 64 -4.26 9.34 7.98
C ASN A 64 -5.74 9.45 8.37
N PRO A 65 -6.31 10.68 8.39
CA PRO A 65 -7.70 10.91 8.76
C PRO A 65 -8.67 10.55 7.60
N ASP A 66 -8.59 9.34 7.11
CA ASP A 66 -9.48 8.81 6.07
C ASP A 66 -10.01 7.42 6.44
N GLN A 67 -11.12 7.03 5.80
CA GLN A 67 -11.82 5.77 6.12
C GLN A 67 -11.01 4.52 5.78
N ALA A 68 -10.17 4.59 4.74
CA ALA A 68 -9.33 3.46 4.36
C ALA A 68 -8.23 3.23 5.40
N ALA A 69 -7.60 4.29 5.87
CA ALA A 69 -6.60 4.27 6.92
C ALA A 69 -7.20 3.75 8.24
N GLU A 70 -8.33 4.32 8.67
CA GLU A 70 -9.06 3.87 9.86
C GLU A 70 -9.41 2.38 9.80
N ARG A 71 -9.90 1.91 8.66
CA ARG A 71 -10.24 0.49 8.46
C ARG A 71 -9.01 -0.39 8.54
N CYS A 72 -7.94 -0.02 7.87
CA CYS A 72 -6.68 -0.77 7.93
C CYS A 72 -6.15 -0.84 9.37
N TRP A 73 -6.17 0.27 10.08
CA TRP A 73 -5.72 0.32 11.48
C TRP A 73 -6.57 -0.60 12.37
N THR A 74 -7.91 -0.47 12.29
CA THR A 74 -8.83 -1.26 13.11
C THR A 74 -8.65 -2.76 12.89
N GLU A 75 -8.69 -3.21 11.64
CA GLU A 75 -8.61 -4.65 11.35
C GLU A 75 -7.21 -5.23 11.63
N ARG A 76 -6.15 -4.43 11.45
CA ARG A 76 -4.79 -4.81 11.86
C ARG A 76 -4.69 -4.98 13.39
N ASN A 77 -5.24 -4.02 14.13
CA ASN A 77 -5.23 -4.05 15.59
C ASN A 77 -6.03 -5.25 16.13
N ASP A 78 -7.24 -5.48 15.60
CA ASP A 78 -8.09 -6.61 15.98
C ASP A 78 -7.49 -7.99 15.63
N ALA A 79 -6.64 -8.04 14.62
CA ALA A 79 -5.91 -9.25 14.22
C ALA A 79 -4.56 -9.40 14.93
N GLU A 80 -4.17 -8.47 15.80
CA GLU A 80 -2.85 -8.41 16.44
C GLU A 80 -1.68 -8.39 15.42
N LEU A 81 -1.92 -7.79 14.26
CA LEU A 81 -0.91 -7.61 13.22
C LEU A 81 -0.27 -6.22 13.37
N HIS A 82 0.67 -6.09 14.28
CA HIS A 82 1.27 -4.81 14.68
C HIS A 82 2.58 -4.51 13.96
N ASP A 83 3.36 -5.56 13.65
CA ASP A 83 4.72 -5.44 13.14
C ASP A 83 4.89 -6.00 11.73
N GLY A 84 5.97 -5.59 11.07
CA GLY A 84 6.37 -6.15 9.78
C GLY A 84 5.46 -5.74 8.62
N ILE A 85 4.79 -4.60 8.70
CA ILE A 85 3.82 -4.15 7.71
C ILE A 85 4.36 -2.95 6.96
N LEU A 86 4.00 -2.87 5.68
CA LEU A 86 4.12 -1.69 4.84
C LEU A 86 2.79 -1.43 4.14
N LEU A 87 2.35 -0.18 4.14
CA LEU A 87 1.20 0.29 3.36
C LEU A 87 1.71 1.06 2.15
N TRP A 88 1.25 0.70 0.93
CA TRP A 88 1.66 1.38 -0.29
C TRP A 88 0.57 1.37 -1.37
N ASN A 89 0.86 1.97 -2.53
CA ASN A 89 -0.09 2.08 -3.63
C ASN A 89 0.44 1.46 -4.93
N THR A 90 -0.47 0.91 -5.73
CA THR A 90 -0.18 0.37 -7.07
C THR A 90 0.28 1.48 -8.02
N VAL A 91 -0.39 2.64 -7.96
CA VAL A 91 0.02 3.88 -8.62
C VAL A 91 0.45 4.85 -7.51
N PRO A 92 1.77 5.04 -7.28
CA PRO A 92 2.26 5.70 -6.07
C PRO A 92 2.33 7.23 -6.17
N PHE A 93 1.53 7.84 -7.04
CA PHE A 93 1.44 9.30 -7.18
C PHE A 93 -0.02 9.75 -7.18
N PHE A 94 -0.24 10.98 -6.73
CA PHE A 94 -1.58 11.54 -6.53
C PHE A 94 -2.24 11.90 -7.85
N LEU A 95 -3.49 11.46 -8.03
CA LEU A 95 -4.28 11.64 -9.26
C LEU A 95 -5.46 12.62 -9.10
N ASP A 96 -5.56 13.29 -7.97
CA ASP A 96 -6.65 14.24 -7.66
C ASP A 96 -8.06 13.66 -7.91
N GLY A 97 -8.26 12.42 -7.47
CA GLY A 97 -9.54 11.71 -7.63
C GLY A 97 -9.82 11.16 -9.03
N ALA A 98 -8.91 11.36 -9.97
CA ALA A 98 -9.05 10.82 -11.33
C ALA A 98 -8.64 9.34 -11.41
N GLU A 99 -9.19 8.63 -12.40
CA GLU A 99 -8.69 7.31 -12.76
C GLU A 99 -7.34 7.45 -13.50
N PRO A 100 -6.38 6.54 -13.25
CA PRO A 100 -5.10 6.60 -13.94
C PRO A 100 -5.26 6.29 -15.44
N THR A 101 -4.60 7.08 -16.27
CA THR A 101 -4.47 6.76 -17.70
C THR A 101 -3.65 5.48 -17.90
N PRO A 102 -3.71 4.84 -19.09
CA PRO A 102 -2.86 3.68 -19.39
C PRO A 102 -1.37 3.94 -19.18
N VAL A 103 -0.89 5.13 -19.55
CA VAL A 103 0.51 5.51 -19.36
C VAL A 103 0.87 5.64 -17.88
N GLN A 104 0.00 6.27 -17.09
CA GLN A 104 0.17 6.38 -15.63
C GLN A 104 0.11 5.01 -14.94
N THR A 105 -0.79 4.13 -15.40
CA THR A 105 -0.87 2.75 -14.90
C THR A 105 0.42 1.98 -15.13
N ILE A 106 1.00 2.05 -16.34
CA ILE A 106 2.27 1.41 -16.66
C ILE A 106 3.41 1.97 -15.81
N ALA A 107 3.46 3.30 -15.64
CA ALA A 107 4.46 3.95 -14.78
C ALA A 107 4.32 3.49 -13.32
N GLY A 108 3.09 3.40 -12.81
CA GLY A 108 2.79 2.90 -11.46
C GLY A 108 3.22 1.45 -11.26
N VAL A 109 2.88 0.57 -12.20
CA VAL A 109 3.28 -0.86 -12.16
C VAL A 109 4.81 -1.01 -12.18
N LYS A 110 5.50 -0.22 -13.00
CA LYS A 110 6.97 -0.21 -13.05
C LYS A 110 7.56 0.25 -11.70
N ALA A 111 7.01 1.30 -11.13
CA ALA A 111 7.38 1.79 -9.80
C ALA A 111 7.15 0.72 -8.72
N LEU A 112 6.00 0.06 -8.74
CA LEU A 112 5.70 -1.03 -7.81
C LEU A 112 6.69 -2.18 -7.91
N LYS A 113 7.10 -2.59 -9.12
CA LYS A 113 8.14 -3.63 -9.29
C LYS A 113 9.47 -3.23 -8.64
N SER A 114 9.84 -1.95 -8.74
CA SER A 114 11.05 -1.45 -8.09
C SER A 114 10.93 -1.51 -6.56
N VAL A 115 9.79 -1.09 -6.00
CA VAL A 115 9.53 -1.17 -4.55
C VAL A 115 9.58 -2.62 -4.06
N LEU A 116 8.94 -3.56 -4.79
CA LEU A 116 8.98 -4.98 -4.42
C LEU A 116 10.42 -5.53 -4.37
N GLY A 117 11.30 -5.04 -5.23
CA GLY A 117 12.73 -5.37 -5.21
C GLY A 117 13.47 -4.90 -3.96
N LEU A 118 12.93 -3.90 -3.25
CA LEU A 118 13.48 -3.37 -2.00
C LEU A 118 12.87 -4.03 -0.73
N LEU A 119 12.05 -5.06 -0.89
CA LEU A 119 11.38 -5.76 0.20
C LEU A 119 11.82 -7.23 0.29
N PRO A 120 13.08 -7.51 0.69
CA PRO A 120 13.64 -8.86 0.63
C PRO A 120 12.96 -9.86 1.60
N ARG A 121 12.26 -9.36 2.61
CA ARG A 121 11.55 -10.17 3.60
C ARG A 121 10.06 -10.37 3.32
N LEU A 122 9.57 -9.85 2.19
CA LEU A 122 8.14 -9.88 1.87
C LEU A 122 7.61 -11.30 1.69
N GLU A 123 6.64 -11.68 2.50
CA GLU A 123 6.00 -13.00 2.52
C GLU A 123 4.57 -12.96 2.01
N VAL A 124 3.87 -11.85 2.26
CA VAL A 124 2.45 -11.69 1.95
C VAL A 124 2.18 -10.35 1.31
N VAL A 125 1.38 -10.33 0.23
CA VAL A 125 0.79 -9.11 -0.33
C VAL A 125 -0.72 -9.20 -0.25
N VAL A 126 -1.35 -8.23 0.38
CA VAL A 126 -2.80 -8.06 0.43
C VAL A 126 -3.21 -7.06 -0.66
N LEU A 127 -3.85 -7.55 -1.71
CA LEU A 127 -4.32 -6.73 -2.83
C LEU A 127 -5.70 -6.15 -2.51
N CYS A 128 -5.75 -4.87 -2.21
CA CYS A 128 -6.94 -4.15 -1.78
C CYS A 128 -7.61 -3.43 -2.96
N GLY A 129 -8.78 -3.92 -3.37
CA GLY A 129 -9.56 -3.30 -4.44
C GLY A 129 -9.41 -3.96 -5.81
N THR A 130 -10.36 -3.69 -6.69
CA THR A 130 -10.45 -4.32 -8.00
C THR A 130 -9.33 -3.88 -8.94
N PHE A 131 -9.01 -2.59 -8.96
CA PHE A 131 -7.93 -2.05 -9.79
C PHE A 131 -6.59 -2.74 -9.45
N THR A 132 -6.20 -2.74 -8.19
CA THR A 132 -4.96 -3.37 -7.71
C THR A 132 -4.90 -4.86 -8.06
N LYS A 133 -5.98 -5.61 -7.84
CA LYS A 133 -6.08 -7.03 -8.21
C LYS A 133 -5.88 -7.27 -9.69
N ASN A 134 -6.48 -6.45 -10.55
CA ASN A 134 -6.38 -6.56 -11.99
C ASN A 134 -4.97 -6.24 -12.49
N GLN A 135 -4.36 -5.16 -11.97
CA GLN A 135 -3.00 -4.79 -12.35
C GLN A 135 -1.97 -5.84 -11.90
N TRP A 136 -2.15 -6.40 -10.70
CA TRP A 136 -1.29 -7.51 -10.23
C TRP A 136 -1.41 -8.74 -11.14
N ALA A 137 -2.62 -9.19 -11.44
CA ALA A 137 -2.86 -10.34 -12.31
C ALA A 137 -2.27 -10.15 -13.72
N LYS A 138 -2.37 -8.92 -14.25
CA LYS A 138 -1.89 -8.60 -15.60
C LYS A 138 -0.37 -8.49 -15.70
N HIS A 139 0.30 -7.97 -14.67
CA HIS A 139 1.69 -7.52 -14.78
C HIS A 139 2.68 -8.24 -13.87
N MET A 140 2.23 -8.88 -12.78
CA MET A 140 3.13 -9.50 -11.80
C MET A 140 3.35 -11.00 -12.04
N GLY A 141 2.52 -11.65 -12.86
CA GLY A 141 2.65 -13.07 -13.15
C GLY A 141 2.33 -13.97 -11.94
N ALA A 142 2.62 -15.26 -12.09
CA ALA A 142 2.50 -16.25 -11.03
C ALA A 142 3.85 -16.39 -10.31
N PHE A 143 3.99 -15.76 -9.15
CA PHE A 143 5.16 -15.94 -8.30
C PHE A 143 4.85 -16.99 -7.23
N SER A 144 5.84 -17.80 -6.88
CA SER A 144 5.74 -18.70 -5.72
C SER A 144 5.76 -17.93 -4.40
N ARG A 145 6.32 -16.75 -4.39
CA ARG A 145 6.36 -15.78 -3.28
C ARG A 145 6.36 -14.35 -3.83
N PRO A 146 5.76 -13.37 -3.12
CA PRO A 146 4.96 -13.49 -1.89
C PRO A 146 3.63 -14.20 -2.09
N THR A 147 3.03 -14.69 -1.01
CA THR A 147 1.65 -15.19 -1.02
C THR A 147 0.69 -14.05 -1.26
N VAL A 148 -0.19 -14.19 -2.24
CA VAL A 148 -1.17 -13.15 -2.60
C VAL A 148 -2.51 -13.41 -1.92
N ILE A 149 -3.01 -12.42 -1.20
CA ILE A 149 -4.35 -12.40 -0.61
C ILE A 149 -5.16 -11.31 -1.31
N LYS A 150 -6.35 -11.64 -1.79
CA LYS A 150 -7.27 -10.67 -2.40
C LYS A 150 -8.23 -10.14 -1.34
N ALA A 151 -8.40 -8.82 -1.29
CA ALA A 151 -9.32 -8.15 -0.39
C ALA A 151 -10.14 -7.08 -1.14
N PRO A 152 -11.32 -6.70 -0.65
CA PRO A 152 -11.99 -5.50 -1.14
C PRO A 152 -11.18 -4.25 -0.75
N SER A 153 -11.45 -3.13 -1.42
CA SER A 153 -10.89 -1.83 -1.03
C SER A 153 -11.35 -1.46 0.38
N PRO A 154 -10.45 -1.01 1.27
CA PRO A 154 -10.84 -0.54 2.60
C PRO A 154 -11.53 0.83 2.61
N GLY A 155 -11.54 1.55 1.49
CA GLY A 155 -12.23 2.83 1.34
C GLY A 155 -13.76 2.71 1.37
N SER A 156 -14.45 3.84 1.47
CA SER A 156 -15.89 3.92 1.66
C SER A 156 -16.70 3.09 0.65
N ARG A 157 -16.34 3.15 -0.63
CA ARG A 157 -17.02 2.38 -1.69
C ARG A 157 -16.84 0.87 -1.53
N GLY A 158 -15.66 0.43 -1.11
CA GLY A 158 -15.36 -0.99 -0.89
C GLY A 158 -16.09 -1.56 0.33
N MET A 159 -16.33 -0.73 1.35
CA MET A 159 -16.89 -1.13 2.65
C MET A 159 -18.41 -0.94 2.78
N ILE A 160 -19.14 -0.68 1.69
CA ILE A 160 -20.61 -0.50 1.73
C ILE A 160 -21.32 -1.77 2.24
N SER A 161 -20.90 -2.96 1.81
CA SER A 161 -21.54 -4.21 2.20
C SER A 161 -20.89 -4.84 3.43
N LYS A 162 -21.71 -5.46 4.30
CA LYS A 162 -21.21 -6.28 5.42
C LYS A 162 -20.31 -7.42 4.96
N LYS A 163 -20.59 -7.98 3.76
CA LYS A 163 -19.76 -9.02 3.15
C LYS A 163 -18.36 -8.50 2.89
N ASN A 164 -18.20 -7.34 2.27
CA ASN A 164 -16.89 -6.76 2.00
C ASN A 164 -16.12 -6.44 3.29
N GLN A 165 -16.80 -5.95 4.32
CA GLN A 165 -16.21 -5.71 5.63
C GLN A 165 -15.65 -7.01 6.22
N GLU A 166 -16.39 -8.10 6.15
CA GLU A 166 -15.94 -9.41 6.63
C GLU A 166 -14.83 -9.98 5.75
N ASP A 167 -14.94 -9.88 4.44
CA ASP A 167 -13.90 -10.34 3.50
C ASP A 167 -12.56 -9.61 3.75
N PHE A 168 -12.59 -8.30 4.02
CA PHE A 168 -11.40 -7.53 4.37
C PHE A 168 -10.81 -8.00 5.72
N ARG A 169 -11.65 -8.16 6.74
CA ARG A 169 -11.24 -8.70 8.05
C ARG A 169 -10.58 -10.06 7.93
N GLN A 170 -11.17 -10.97 7.16
CA GLN A 170 -10.60 -12.31 6.95
C GLN A 170 -9.27 -12.27 6.19
N ALA A 171 -9.11 -11.34 5.25
CA ALA A 171 -7.84 -11.14 4.55
C ALA A 171 -6.73 -10.71 5.52
N VAL A 172 -7.00 -9.77 6.42
CA VAL A 172 -6.03 -9.30 7.44
C VAL A 172 -5.67 -10.44 8.40
N ARG A 173 -6.66 -11.18 8.90
CA ARG A 173 -6.44 -12.34 9.79
C ARG A 173 -5.64 -13.44 9.10
N ARG A 174 -5.89 -13.66 7.79
CA ARG A 174 -5.11 -14.62 7.01
C ARG A 174 -3.65 -14.16 6.86
N ALA A 175 -3.43 -12.88 6.59
CA ALA A 175 -2.07 -12.34 6.55
C ALA A 175 -1.34 -12.57 7.87
N LYS A 176 -1.98 -12.28 9.01
CA LYS A 176 -1.42 -12.55 10.34
C LYS A 176 -1.02 -14.01 10.50
N ARG A 177 -1.90 -14.95 10.17
CA ARG A 177 -1.60 -16.40 10.30
C ARG A 177 -0.41 -16.85 9.46
N LEU A 178 -0.16 -16.21 8.34
CA LEU A 178 0.96 -16.56 7.44
C LEU A 178 2.32 -16.05 7.94
N VAL A 179 2.33 -14.99 8.71
CA VAL A 179 3.58 -14.40 9.21
C VAL A 179 3.82 -14.67 10.71
N GLY A 180 2.87 -15.22 11.40
CA GLY A 180 2.98 -15.60 12.83
C GLY A 180 2.59 -14.48 13.75
#